data_c4f81f227907ff705a033f99a46c4dad
#
_entry.id   c4f81f227907ff705a033f99a46c4dad
#
_cell.length_a   1.000
_cell.length_b   1.000
_cell.length_c   1.000
_cell.angle_alpha   90.00
_cell.angle_beta   90.00
_cell.angle_gamma   90.00
#
_symmetry.space_group_name_H-M   'P 1'
#
loop_
_entity.id
_entity.type
_entity.pdbx_description
1 polymer ?
#
loop_
_entity_poly.entity_id
_entity_poly.type
_entity_poly.pdbx_seq_one_letter_code
_entity_poly.pdbx_strand_id
1 'polypeptide(L)'
;MNTYKKEGTIKGELVVDGDLILTGNLIVEKWIDVKGSIDCAGYSIKSGGFIKSGGFIKSGGFIKAGDSIKAGYSIEAGGFIKAGDSIEAGGFIKAGDSSGISAGLYITAKETVSCGLKVFAGIGLWREITDAEKTITCSKLEKGNVAYGLLKETGITPS
;
A
#
# COMPACT_ATOMS: atom_id res chain seq x y z
N MET A 1 -2.79 20.37 11.03
CA MET A 1 -1.61 19.47 11.12
C MET A 1 -0.49 20.02 10.23
N ASN A 2 0.74 19.91 10.65
CA ASN A 2 1.88 20.42 9.90
C ASN A 2 2.09 19.63 8.61
N THR A 3 2.63 20.32 7.60
CA THR A 3 2.96 19.73 6.30
C THR A 3 4.46 19.72 6.09
N TYR A 4 5.01 18.59 5.74
CA TYR A 4 6.44 18.40 5.49
C TYR A 4 6.67 18.00 4.04
N LYS A 5 7.69 18.57 3.41
CA LYS A 5 8.06 18.29 2.02
C LYS A 5 9.35 17.49 2.00
N LYS A 6 9.38 16.42 1.23
CA LYS A 6 10.56 15.54 1.11
C LYS A 6 10.74 14.99 -0.30
N GLU A 7 11.98 14.72 -0.64
CA GLU A 7 12.40 14.01 -1.85
C GLU A 7 13.81 13.44 -1.66
N GLY A 8 14.25 12.59 -2.57
CA GLY A 8 15.58 12.01 -2.59
C GLY A 8 15.71 10.76 -1.73
N THR A 9 16.92 10.50 -1.25
CA THR A 9 17.20 9.30 -0.44
C THR A 9 17.50 9.67 1.01
N ILE A 10 16.81 9.00 1.93
CA ILE A 10 17.01 9.11 3.37
C ILE A 10 17.61 7.81 3.88
N LYS A 11 18.79 7.86 4.50
CA LYS A 11 19.52 6.66 4.96
C LYS A 11 18.98 6.01 6.22
N GLY A 12 18.19 6.70 7.00
CA GLY A 12 17.58 6.18 8.20
C GLY A 12 16.10 5.90 8.02
N GLU A 13 15.37 6.12 9.08
CA GLU A 13 13.91 6.14 9.08
C GLU A 13 13.40 7.56 8.81
N LEU A 14 12.16 7.65 8.38
CA LEU A 14 11.43 8.92 8.24
C LEU A 14 10.19 8.88 9.14
N VAL A 15 10.19 9.73 10.15
CA VAL A 15 9.03 9.93 11.05
C VAL A 15 8.52 11.35 10.86
N VAL A 16 7.23 11.50 10.56
CA VAL A 16 6.60 12.79 10.29
C VAL A 16 5.38 12.96 11.20
N ASP A 17 5.41 14.04 12.00
CA ASP A 17 4.30 14.41 12.89
C ASP A 17 3.36 15.39 12.19
N GLY A 18 2.75 14.95 11.09
CA GLY A 18 1.88 15.76 10.24
C GLY A 18 1.69 15.07 8.90
N ASP A 19 1.38 15.85 7.88
CA ASP A 19 1.25 15.36 6.51
C ASP A 19 2.59 15.40 5.78
N LEU A 20 2.82 14.42 4.92
CA LEU A 20 4.00 14.34 4.07
C LEU A 20 3.61 14.57 2.61
N ILE A 21 4.26 15.54 1.97
CA ILE A 21 4.11 15.81 0.53
C ILE A 21 5.46 15.59 -0.14
N LEU A 22 5.49 14.82 -1.23
CA LEU A 22 6.71 14.62 -2.01
C LEU A 22 6.87 15.71 -3.05
N THR A 23 8.10 16.19 -3.19
CA THR A 23 8.53 17.13 -4.25
C THR A 23 9.38 16.45 -5.31
N GLY A 24 9.62 15.17 -5.17
CA GLY A 24 10.33 14.27 -6.06
C GLY A 24 10.17 12.85 -5.56
N ASN A 25 10.78 11.89 -6.24
CA ASN A 25 10.77 10.50 -5.77
C ASN A 25 11.47 10.39 -4.41
N LEU A 26 10.93 9.59 -3.52
CA LEU A 26 11.46 9.39 -2.18
C LEU A 26 11.84 7.92 -1.97
N ILE A 27 13.06 7.71 -1.50
CA ILE A 27 13.56 6.41 -1.07
C ILE A 27 14.01 6.53 0.39
N VAL A 28 13.47 5.70 1.26
CA VAL A 28 13.86 5.63 2.66
C VAL A 28 14.43 4.24 2.92
N GLU A 29 15.65 4.16 3.42
CA GLU A 29 16.32 2.87 3.59
C GLU A 29 15.70 1.99 4.67
N LYS A 30 15.18 2.60 5.74
CA LYS A 30 14.51 1.87 6.82
C LYS A 30 12.99 1.93 6.65
N TRP A 31 12.28 2.64 7.48
CA TRP A 31 10.81 2.70 7.44
C TRP A 31 10.29 4.14 7.39
N ILE A 32 9.01 4.25 7.05
CA ILE A 32 8.30 5.52 7.00
C ILE A 32 7.08 5.44 7.93
N ASP A 33 7.00 6.38 8.86
CA ASP A 33 5.86 6.51 9.77
C ASP A 33 5.36 7.97 9.74
N VAL A 34 4.18 8.17 9.19
CA VAL A 34 3.56 9.48 9.01
C VAL A 34 2.24 9.50 9.77
N LYS A 35 2.07 10.42 10.72
CA LYS A 35 0.82 10.51 11.49
C LYS A 35 -0.36 11.03 10.67
N GLY A 36 -0.11 11.92 9.73
CA GLY A 36 -1.10 12.40 8.78
C GLY A 36 -1.16 11.55 7.51
N SER A 37 -1.43 12.20 6.41
CA SER A 37 -1.49 11.56 5.09
C SER A 37 -0.17 11.67 4.34
N ILE A 38 0.03 10.76 3.38
CA ILE A 38 1.17 10.81 2.46
C ILE A 38 0.64 11.12 1.07
N ASP A 39 1.02 12.27 0.53
CA ASP A 39 0.72 12.67 -0.83
C ASP A 39 2.02 12.73 -1.64
N CYS A 40 2.21 11.75 -2.49
CA CYS A 40 3.40 11.66 -3.33
C CYS A 40 3.27 12.46 -4.63
N ALA A 41 2.16 13.15 -4.84
CA ALA A 41 1.86 13.85 -6.10
C ALA A 41 2.07 12.92 -7.31
N GLY A 42 2.86 13.31 -8.30
CA GLY A 42 3.20 12.48 -9.45
C GLY A 42 4.38 11.53 -9.24
N TYR A 43 4.91 11.45 -8.02
CA TYR A 43 6.16 10.73 -7.72
C TYR A 43 5.92 9.39 -7.05
N SER A 44 6.98 8.59 -6.96
CA SER A 44 6.97 7.28 -6.31
C SER A 44 7.56 7.33 -4.91
N ILE A 45 7.15 6.40 -4.05
CA ILE A 45 7.67 6.25 -2.71
C ILE A 45 8.13 4.80 -2.48
N LYS A 46 9.34 4.65 -1.93
CA LYS A 46 9.93 3.35 -1.63
C LYS A 46 10.55 3.35 -0.24
N SER A 47 10.32 2.28 0.49
CA SER A 47 10.90 2.06 1.80
C SER A 47 11.54 0.67 1.87
N GLY A 48 12.69 0.55 2.57
CA GLY A 48 13.29 -0.74 2.88
C GLY A 48 12.49 -1.53 3.92
N GLY A 49 11.78 -0.83 4.81
CA GLY A 49 10.89 -1.40 5.80
C GLY A 49 9.43 -1.11 5.49
N PHE A 50 8.63 -0.85 6.52
CA PHE A 50 7.22 -0.55 6.35
C PHE A 50 6.96 0.90 5.90
N ILE A 51 5.77 1.12 5.34
CA ILE A 51 5.21 2.47 5.10
C ILE A 51 3.89 2.54 5.87
N LYS A 52 3.79 3.46 6.80
CA LYS A 52 2.61 3.66 7.63
C LYS A 52 2.13 5.10 7.56
N SER A 53 0.83 5.27 7.38
CA SER A 53 0.15 6.57 7.38
C SER A 53 -1.09 6.51 8.27
N GLY A 54 -1.32 7.56 9.06
CA GLY A 54 -2.56 7.72 9.83
C GLY A 54 -3.75 8.09 8.93
N GLY A 55 -3.48 8.71 7.78
CA GLY A 55 -4.47 9.06 6.78
C GLY A 55 -4.36 8.20 5.52
N PHE A 56 -4.45 8.82 4.35
CA PHE A 56 -4.29 8.13 3.06
C PHE A 56 -2.82 8.07 2.62
N ILE A 57 -2.54 7.17 1.68
CA ILE A 57 -1.29 7.14 0.91
C ILE A 57 -1.68 7.25 -0.56
N LYS A 58 -1.25 8.31 -1.22
CA LYS A 58 -1.57 8.56 -2.63
C LYS A 58 -0.30 8.86 -3.42
N SER A 59 -0.11 8.15 -4.53
CA SER A 59 1.06 8.28 -5.39
C SER A 59 0.64 8.31 -6.87
N GLY A 60 1.25 9.20 -7.66
CA GLY A 60 1.11 9.13 -9.12
C GLY A 60 1.99 8.06 -9.75
N GLY A 61 3.07 7.66 -9.04
CA GLY A 61 3.93 6.56 -9.40
C GLY A 61 3.59 5.29 -8.62
N PHE A 62 4.61 4.53 -8.23
CA PHE A 62 4.42 3.31 -7.45
C PHE A 62 4.55 3.56 -5.93
N ILE A 63 4.03 2.61 -5.15
CA ILE A 63 4.23 2.52 -3.70
C ILE A 63 4.87 1.16 -3.43
N LYS A 64 6.07 1.15 -2.86
CA LYS A 64 6.80 -0.08 -2.58
C LYS A 64 7.41 -0.08 -1.18
N ALA A 65 7.14 -1.14 -0.43
CA ALA A 65 7.71 -1.35 0.90
C ALA A 65 8.36 -2.73 0.99
N GLY A 66 9.50 -2.81 1.68
CA GLY A 66 10.15 -4.09 1.98
C GLY A 66 9.34 -4.94 2.97
N ASP A 67 8.62 -4.29 3.86
CA ASP A 67 7.72 -4.92 4.82
C ASP A 67 6.26 -4.58 4.47
N SER A 68 5.48 -4.09 5.42
CA SER A 68 4.05 -3.81 5.23
C SER A 68 3.76 -2.39 4.76
N ILE A 69 2.63 -2.21 4.10
CA ILE A 69 2.04 -0.90 3.79
C ILE A 69 0.72 -0.81 4.55
N LYS A 70 0.57 0.22 5.38
CA LYS A 70 -0.64 0.42 6.18
C LYS A 70 -1.10 1.87 6.14
N ALA A 71 -2.36 2.08 5.80
CA ALA A 71 -3.00 3.40 5.81
C ALA A 71 -4.28 3.37 6.64
N GLY A 72 -4.51 4.44 7.41
CA GLY A 72 -5.74 4.61 8.17
C GLY A 72 -6.96 4.77 7.27
N TYR A 73 -6.74 5.33 6.07
CA TYR A 73 -7.78 5.45 5.03
C TYR A 73 -7.36 4.67 3.78
N SER A 74 -7.33 5.29 2.63
CA SER A 74 -7.12 4.59 1.37
C SER A 74 -5.66 4.58 0.92
N ILE A 75 -5.31 3.60 0.09
CA ILE A 75 -4.02 3.50 -0.60
C ILE A 75 -4.31 3.56 -2.10
N GLU A 76 -3.75 4.57 -2.78
CA GLU A 76 -3.94 4.76 -4.21
C GLU A 76 -2.60 5.02 -4.91
N ALA A 77 -2.33 4.31 -5.99
CA ALA A 77 -1.15 4.50 -6.82
C ALA A 77 -1.53 4.52 -8.29
N GLY A 78 -0.88 5.41 -9.06
CA GLY A 78 -0.97 5.37 -10.53
C GLY A 78 -0.20 4.20 -11.11
N GLY A 79 0.87 3.76 -10.41
CA GLY A 79 1.63 2.56 -10.70
C GLY A 79 1.21 1.37 -9.83
N PHE A 80 2.16 0.48 -9.58
CA PHE A 80 1.90 -0.71 -8.75
C PHE A 80 1.97 -0.39 -7.24
N ILE A 81 1.37 -1.28 -6.46
CA ILE A 81 1.48 -1.29 -5.00
C ILE A 81 2.10 -2.63 -4.60
N LYS A 82 3.26 -2.60 -3.96
CA LYS A 82 3.98 -3.82 -3.58
C LYS A 82 4.49 -3.76 -2.15
N ALA A 83 4.16 -4.79 -1.37
CA ALA A 83 4.67 -4.98 -0.02
C ALA A 83 5.31 -6.36 0.12
N GLY A 84 6.43 -6.43 0.85
CA GLY A 84 7.06 -7.71 1.19
C GLY A 84 6.20 -8.54 2.15
N ASP A 85 5.46 -7.87 3.02
CA ASP A 85 4.51 -8.50 3.95
C ASP A 85 3.08 -8.15 3.55
N SER A 86 2.31 -7.48 4.39
CA SER A 86 0.89 -7.22 4.15
C SER A 86 0.61 -5.81 3.64
N ILE A 87 -0.58 -5.66 3.05
CA ILE A 87 -1.14 -4.35 2.67
C ILE A 87 -2.48 -4.20 3.38
N GLU A 88 -2.63 -3.13 4.17
CA GLU A 88 -3.84 -2.85 4.92
C GLU A 88 -4.33 -1.42 4.68
N ALA A 89 -5.62 -1.26 4.41
CA ALA A 89 -6.26 0.04 4.27
C ALA A 89 -7.59 0.10 5.01
N GLY A 90 -7.83 1.21 5.71
CA GLY A 90 -9.13 1.49 6.32
C GLY A 90 -10.20 1.89 5.31
N GLY A 91 -9.83 2.19 4.08
CA GLY A 91 -10.71 2.46 2.94
C GLY A 91 -10.42 1.50 1.79
N PHE A 92 -10.30 2.03 0.59
CA PHE A 92 -9.99 1.24 -0.62
C PHE A 92 -8.48 1.10 -0.86
N ILE A 93 -8.12 0.12 -1.70
CA ILE A 93 -6.78 -0.04 -2.25
C ILE A 93 -6.91 -0.03 -3.77
N LYS A 94 -6.24 0.90 -4.44
CA LYS A 94 -6.32 1.07 -5.89
C LYS A 94 -4.95 1.24 -6.52
N ALA A 95 -4.62 0.38 -7.46
CA ALA A 95 -3.46 0.54 -8.34
C ALA A 95 -3.90 0.93 -9.75
N GLY A 96 -2.96 1.44 -10.55
CA GLY A 96 -3.25 1.96 -11.88
C GLY A 96 -3.75 0.92 -12.87
N ASP A 97 -4.28 1.40 -14.01
CA ASP A 97 -4.90 0.57 -15.04
C ASP A 97 -3.94 -0.40 -15.74
N SER A 98 -2.66 -0.13 -15.70
CA SER A 98 -1.62 -1.00 -16.26
C SER A 98 -0.77 -1.67 -15.18
N SER A 99 -1.28 -1.74 -13.96
CA SER A 99 -0.51 -2.16 -12.80
C SER A 99 -1.28 -3.16 -11.94
N GLY A 100 -0.55 -3.82 -11.04
CA GLY A 100 -1.10 -4.79 -10.10
C GLY A 100 -0.81 -4.44 -8.64
N ILE A 101 -1.33 -5.27 -7.76
CA ILE A 101 -1.15 -5.19 -6.31
C ILE A 101 -0.53 -6.51 -5.86
N SER A 102 0.55 -6.44 -5.08
CA SER A 102 1.29 -7.62 -4.64
C SER A 102 1.69 -7.52 -3.18
N ALA A 103 1.39 -8.57 -2.42
CA ALA A 103 1.79 -8.70 -1.02
C ALA A 103 2.37 -10.08 -0.75
N GLY A 104 3.45 -10.13 0.03
CA GLY A 104 4.04 -11.39 0.47
C GLY A 104 3.12 -12.18 1.40
N LEU A 105 2.26 -11.49 2.13
CA LEU A 105 1.23 -12.04 3.00
C LEU A 105 -0.16 -11.58 2.53
N TYR A 106 -1.02 -11.16 3.43
CA TYR A 106 -2.41 -10.82 3.13
C TYR A 106 -2.60 -9.38 2.63
N ILE A 107 -3.75 -9.15 2.01
CA ILE A 107 -4.24 -7.82 1.61
C ILE A 107 -5.60 -7.62 2.24
N THR A 108 -5.78 -6.52 2.97
CA THR A 108 -7.06 -6.19 3.61
C THR A 108 -7.46 -4.76 3.31
N ALA A 109 -8.65 -4.58 2.77
CA ALA A 109 -9.29 -3.28 2.58
C ALA A 109 -10.70 -3.34 3.17
N LYS A 110 -11.12 -2.28 3.86
CA LYS A 110 -12.52 -2.22 4.35
C LYS A 110 -13.50 -1.96 3.23
N GLU A 111 -13.06 -1.27 2.19
CA GLU A 111 -13.86 -0.99 1.00
C GLU A 111 -13.41 -1.89 -0.15
N THR A 112 -13.17 -1.32 -1.30
CA THR A 112 -12.86 -2.07 -2.52
C THR A 112 -11.36 -2.27 -2.74
N VAL A 113 -11.03 -3.29 -3.51
CA VAL A 113 -9.69 -3.47 -4.11
C VAL A 113 -9.87 -3.37 -5.62
N SER A 114 -8.99 -2.61 -6.27
CA SER A 114 -9.05 -2.36 -7.71
C SER A 114 -7.65 -2.20 -8.30
N CYS A 115 -7.40 -2.85 -9.43
CA CYS A 115 -6.19 -2.65 -10.21
C CYS A 115 -6.46 -3.02 -11.68
N GLY A 116 -5.56 -2.59 -12.57
CA GLY A 116 -5.74 -2.89 -14.00
C GLY A 116 -5.34 -4.30 -14.39
N LEU A 117 -4.45 -4.94 -13.63
CA LEU A 117 -3.92 -6.26 -13.96
C LEU A 117 -4.27 -7.30 -12.91
N LYS A 118 -3.33 -7.67 -12.06
CA LYS A 118 -3.46 -8.83 -11.19
C LYS A 118 -3.19 -8.50 -9.73
N VAL A 119 -3.83 -9.25 -8.85
CA VAL A 119 -3.64 -9.18 -7.40
C VAL A 119 -2.96 -10.47 -6.95
N PHE A 120 -1.89 -10.33 -6.17
CA PHE A 120 -1.13 -11.43 -5.59
C PHE A 120 -1.07 -11.26 -4.07
N ALA A 121 -1.47 -12.27 -3.34
CA ALA A 121 -1.31 -12.33 -1.89
C ALA A 121 -0.70 -13.66 -1.48
N GLY A 122 0.19 -13.67 -0.49
CA GLY A 122 0.83 -14.88 -0.01
C GLY A 122 2.00 -15.35 -0.87
N ILE A 123 2.65 -14.45 -1.60
CA ILE A 123 3.78 -14.80 -2.49
C ILE A 123 5.14 -14.74 -1.78
N GLY A 124 5.18 -14.60 -0.44
CA GLY A 124 6.41 -14.63 0.32
C GLY A 124 7.15 -15.96 0.15
N LEU A 125 8.47 -15.88 -0.08
CA LEU A 125 9.30 -17.06 -0.38
C LEU A 125 10.12 -17.53 0.82
N TRP A 126 10.08 -16.81 1.94
CA TRP A 126 10.93 -17.09 3.10
C TRP A 126 10.40 -18.20 4.01
N ARG A 127 9.14 -18.61 3.86
CA ARG A 127 8.51 -19.72 4.58
C ARG A 127 7.20 -20.14 3.90
N GLU A 128 6.58 -21.21 4.39
CA GLU A 128 5.23 -21.54 3.98
C GLU A 128 4.23 -20.51 4.48
N ILE A 129 3.28 -20.16 3.63
CA ILE A 129 2.24 -19.18 3.89
C ILE A 129 0.91 -19.92 4.09
N THR A 130 0.26 -19.69 5.23
CA THR A 130 -1.05 -20.31 5.52
C THR A 130 -2.16 -19.65 4.69
N ASP A 131 -3.31 -20.32 4.60
CA ASP A 131 -4.47 -19.78 3.87
C ASP A 131 -4.92 -18.43 4.41
N ALA A 132 -4.93 -18.23 5.73
CA ALA A 132 -5.26 -16.94 6.35
C ALA A 132 -4.27 -15.85 5.95
N GLU A 133 -2.99 -16.18 5.83
CA GLU A 133 -1.92 -15.25 5.50
C GLU A 133 -1.85 -14.87 4.02
N LYS A 134 -2.59 -15.55 3.15
CA LYS A 134 -2.67 -15.22 1.71
C LYS A 134 -4.07 -14.79 1.28
N THR A 135 -4.90 -14.36 2.23
CA THR A 135 -6.27 -13.93 1.97
C THR A 135 -6.30 -12.46 1.53
N ILE A 136 -7.08 -12.20 0.49
CA ILE A 136 -7.41 -10.85 0.05
C ILE A 136 -8.83 -10.57 0.58
N THR A 137 -8.95 -9.71 1.59
CA THR A 137 -10.22 -9.37 2.22
C THR A 137 -10.63 -7.96 1.82
N CYS A 138 -11.81 -7.81 1.22
CA CYS A 138 -12.35 -6.52 0.83
C CYS A 138 -13.89 -6.61 0.75
N SER A 139 -14.57 -5.47 0.64
CA SER A 139 -16.01 -5.50 0.37
C SER A 139 -16.29 -6.08 -1.01
N LYS A 140 -15.49 -5.66 -2.00
CA LYS A 140 -15.58 -6.13 -3.38
C LYS A 140 -14.25 -5.90 -4.11
N LEU A 141 -13.86 -6.87 -4.95
CA LEU A 141 -12.83 -6.68 -5.95
C LEU A 141 -13.50 -6.02 -7.17
N GLU A 142 -13.34 -4.71 -7.33
CA GLU A 142 -14.00 -3.95 -8.40
C GLU A 142 -13.40 -4.22 -9.77
N LYS A 143 -12.08 -4.30 -9.83
CA LYS A 143 -11.34 -4.48 -11.08
C LYS A 143 -10.06 -5.25 -10.81
N GLY A 144 -9.64 -6.05 -11.77
CA GLY A 144 -8.45 -6.88 -11.68
C GLY A 144 -8.81 -8.34 -11.47
N ASN A 145 -7.80 -9.19 -11.50
CA ASN A 145 -7.94 -10.63 -11.31
C ASN A 145 -6.98 -11.10 -10.22
N VAL A 146 -7.46 -11.97 -9.33
CA VAL A 146 -6.59 -12.63 -8.35
C VAL A 146 -5.76 -13.68 -9.10
N ALA A 147 -4.44 -13.45 -9.17
CA ALA A 147 -3.50 -14.40 -9.76
C ALA A 147 -2.99 -15.42 -8.76
N TYR A 148 -2.88 -15.02 -7.49
CA TYR A 148 -2.49 -15.89 -6.38
C TYR A 148 -3.09 -15.37 -5.09
N GLY A 149 -3.55 -16.27 -4.22
CA GLY A 149 -4.19 -15.96 -2.95
C GLY A 149 -5.66 -16.33 -2.95
N LEU A 150 -6.31 -16.13 -1.81
CA LEU A 150 -7.72 -16.44 -1.59
C LEU A 150 -8.53 -15.16 -1.44
N LEU A 151 -9.46 -14.93 -2.36
CA LEU A 151 -10.34 -13.77 -2.33
C LEU A 151 -11.50 -14.01 -1.35
N LYS A 152 -11.69 -13.10 -0.42
CA LYS A 152 -12.84 -13.05 0.48
C LYS A 152 -13.54 -11.70 0.34
N GLU A 153 -14.67 -11.71 -0.35
CA GLU A 153 -15.51 -10.53 -0.48
C GLU A 153 -16.57 -10.53 0.63
N THR A 154 -16.61 -9.46 1.41
CA THR A 154 -17.56 -9.35 2.52
C THR A 154 -18.92 -8.81 2.09
N GLY A 155 -18.96 -8.08 0.97
CA GLY A 155 -20.17 -7.40 0.50
C GLY A 155 -20.61 -6.22 1.38
N ILE A 156 -19.80 -5.89 2.42
CA ILE A 156 -20.13 -4.82 3.36
C ILE A 156 -19.35 -3.56 2.95
N THR A 157 -20.07 -2.51 2.60
CA THR A 157 -19.48 -1.19 2.35
C THR A 157 -19.60 -0.35 3.62
N PRO A 158 -18.51 0.20 4.17
CA PRO A 158 -18.61 1.12 5.31
C PRO A 158 -19.47 2.33 4.98
N SER A 159 -20.30 2.70 5.91
CA SER A 159 -21.14 3.88 5.78
C SER A 159 -20.41 5.16 6.19
#